data_0d02b6f1ad950abf0c2216249e71fc52
#
_entry.id   0d02b6f1ad950abf0c2216249e71fc52
#
_cell.length_a   1.000
_cell.length_b   1.000
_cell.length_c   1.000
_cell.angle_alpha   90.00
_cell.angle_beta   90.00
_cell.angle_gamma   90.00
#
_symmetry.space_group_name_H-M   'P 1'
#
loop_
_entity.id
_entity.type
_entity.pdbx_description
1 polymer ?
#
loop_
_entity_poly.entity_id
_entity_poly.type
_entity_poly.pdbx_seq_one_letter_code
_entity_poly.pdbx_strand_id
1 'polypeptide(L)'
;MDENFVREREKAVQAVKECGEEALLGGRLWHAVSLYEGTTFYTSKKLPFTYRIKGRELFCDRKEKSITEATVLRAYKKILEARAAGEPIRGPKKLSMFGAPYIWGILKGLGLVLSLIHISEPTR
;
A
#
# COMPACT_ATOMS: atom_id res chain seq x y z
N MET A 1 8.63 11.82 -16.65
CA MET A 1 8.05 12.24 -15.37
C MET A 1 8.95 13.27 -14.73
N ASP A 2 8.33 14.27 -14.14
CA ASP A 2 9.04 15.36 -13.52
C ASP A 2 9.84 14.85 -12.32
N GLU A 3 11.07 15.31 -12.22
CA GLU A 3 11.95 14.92 -11.13
C GLU A 3 11.37 15.34 -9.78
N ASN A 4 10.73 16.50 -9.71
CA ASN A 4 10.11 16.97 -8.48
C ASN A 4 8.95 16.05 -8.07
N PHE A 5 8.23 15.54 -9.04
CA PHE A 5 7.11 14.66 -8.75
C PHE A 5 7.59 13.32 -8.19
N VAL A 6 8.69 12.82 -8.73
CA VAL A 6 9.28 11.57 -8.23
C VAL A 6 9.73 11.75 -6.79
N ARG A 7 10.36 12.89 -6.48
CA ARG A 7 10.79 13.19 -5.13
C ARG A 7 9.62 13.30 -4.18
N GLU A 8 8.55 13.92 -4.64
CA GLU A 8 7.37 14.08 -3.81
C GLU A 8 6.75 12.74 -3.46
N ARG A 9 6.73 11.82 -4.41
CA ARG A 9 6.24 10.48 -4.16
C ARG A 9 7.09 9.78 -3.10
N GLU A 10 8.40 9.88 -3.21
CA GLU A 10 9.29 9.24 -2.27
C GLU A 10 9.15 9.84 -0.87
N LYS A 11 9.01 11.15 -0.79
CA LYS A 11 8.80 11.81 0.49
C LYS A 11 7.50 11.36 1.14
N ALA A 12 6.45 11.21 0.34
CA ALA A 12 5.17 10.80 0.87
C ALA A 12 5.24 9.40 1.46
N VAL A 13 5.91 8.48 0.78
CA VAL A 13 6.07 7.13 1.28
C VAL A 13 6.92 7.13 2.54
N GLN A 14 7.99 7.92 2.54
CA GLN A 14 8.85 7.99 3.71
C GLN A 14 8.08 8.56 4.92
N ALA A 15 7.20 9.52 4.68
CA ALA A 15 6.38 10.09 5.75
C ALA A 15 5.49 9.03 6.39
N VAL A 16 5.00 8.08 5.59
CA VAL A 16 4.22 6.98 6.14
C VAL A 16 5.09 6.10 7.01
N LYS A 17 6.28 5.76 6.52
CA LYS A 17 7.17 4.87 7.25
C LYS A 17 7.63 5.46 8.58
N GLU A 18 7.81 6.77 8.61
CA GLU A 18 8.30 7.44 9.81
C GLU A 18 7.18 7.94 10.70
N CYS A 19 5.93 7.69 10.34
CA CYS A 19 4.82 8.22 11.10
C CYS A 19 4.73 7.54 12.45
N GLY A 20 4.84 8.31 13.52
CA GLY A 20 4.76 7.79 14.87
C GLY A 20 3.44 8.11 15.55
N GLU A 21 2.56 8.85 14.88
CA GLU A 21 1.28 9.23 15.45
C GLU A 21 0.15 8.61 14.65
N GLU A 22 -0.63 7.80 15.31
CA GLU A 22 -1.72 7.12 14.64
C GLU A 22 -2.71 8.10 14.02
N ALA A 23 -2.92 9.23 14.64
CA ALA A 23 -3.88 10.21 14.13
C ALA A 23 -3.47 10.75 12.76
N LEU A 24 -2.18 10.76 12.46
CA LEU A 24 -1.68 11.29 11.20
C LEU A 24 -1.50 10.20 10.13
N LEU A 25 -1.51 8.96 10.55
CA LEU A 25 -1.16 7.87 9.65
C LEU A 25 -2.12 7.78 8.45
N GLY A 26 -3.40 7.90 8.70
CA GLY A 26 -4.38 7.78 7.63
C GLY A 26 -4.18 8.81 6.53
N GLY A 27 -3.96 10.06 6.93
CA GLY A 27 -3.74 11.12 5.95
C GLY A 27 -2.47 10.94 5.15
N ARG A 28 -1.40 10.54 5.83
CA ARG A 28 -0.13 10.33 5.14
C ARG A 28 -0.20 9.15 4.18
N LEU A 29 -0.84 8.08 4.61
CA LEU A 29 -0.98 6.90 3.76
C LEU A 29 -1.81 7.23 2.53
N TRP A 30 -2.95 7.91 2.71
CA TRP A 30 -3.82 8.23 1.59
C TRP A 30 -3.13 9.18 0.62
N HIS A 31 -2.35 10.13 1.15
CA HIS A 31 -1.60 11.04 0.30
C HIS A 31 -0.61 10.28 -0.57
N ALA A 32 0.12 9.33 0.02
CA ALA A 32 1.08 8.55 -0.74
C ALA A 32 0.38 7.71 -1.81
N VAL A 33 -0.72 7.06 -1.44
CA VAL A 33 -1.47 6.24 -2.39
C VAL A 33 -1.99 7.11 -3.53
N SER A 34 -2.46 8.31 -3.21
CA SER A 34 -2.99 9.22 -4.23
C SER A 34 -1.94 9.66 -5.24
N LEU A 35 -0.72 9.86 -4.78
CA LEU A 35 0.35 10.30 -5.68
C LEU A 35 0.77 9.24 -6.67
N TYR A 36 0.46 7.98 -6.40
CA TYR A 36 0.81 6.89 -7.30
C TYR A 36 -0.34 6.46 -8.20
N GLU A 37 -1.41 7.24 -8.20
CA GLU A 37 -2.54 6.98 -9.07
C GLU A 37 -2.07 6.84 -10.51
N GLY A 38 -2.59 5.87 -11.24
CA GLY A 38 -2.22 5.65 -12.63
C GLY A 38 -0.99 4.78 -12.85
N THR A 39 -0.25 4.50 -11.79
CA THR A 39 0.91 3.62 -11.88
C THR A 39 0.42 2.18 -11.93
N THR A 40 1.12 1.34 -12.69
CA THR A 40 0.77 -0.08 -12.73
C THR A 40 1.35 -0.81 -11.54
N PHE A 41 0.48 -1.52 -10.83
CA PHE A 41 0.89 -2.37 -9.72
C PHE A 41 0.50 -3.80 -10.04
N TYR A 42 0.94 -4.73 -9.24
CA TYR A 42 0.71 -6.15 -9.48
C TYR A 42 0.20 -6.84 -8.22
N THR A 43 -0.78 -7.73 -8.40
CA THR A 43 -1.25 -8.55 -7.29
C THR A 43 -0.18 -9.60 -6.99
N SER A 44 -0.37 -10.35 -5.91
CA SER A 44 0.57 -11.41 -5.57
C SER A 44 0.62 -12.50 -6.64
N LYS A 45 -0.43 -12.60 -7.46
CA LYS A 45 -0.44 -13.52 -8.59
C LYS A 45 0.08 -12.87 -9.86
N LYS A 46 0.67 -11.69 -9.72
CA LYS A 46 1.31 -10.96 -10.81
C LYS A 46 0.34 -10.47 -11.86
N LEU A 47 -0.89 -10.21 -11.48
CA LEU A 47 -1.88 -9.61 -12.38
C LEU A 47 -1.72 -8.09 -12.32
N PRO A 48 -1.52 -7.44 -13.47
CA PRO A 48 -1.34 -5.99 -13.47
C PRO A 48 -2.64 -5.24 -13.27
N PHE A 49 -2.57 -4.11 -12.60
CA PHE A 49 -3.73 -3.25 -12.43
C PHE A 49 -3.28 -1.82 -12.18
N THR A 50 -4.19 -0.88 -12.45
CA THR A 50 -3.98 0.51 -12.11
C THR A 50 -5.19 0.95 -11.32
N TYR A 51 -5.10 2.14 -10.72
CA TYR A 51 -6.24 2.67 -9.98
C TYR A 51 -6.32 4.17 -10.12
N ARG A 52 -7.48 4.69 -9.80
CA ARG A 52 -7.74 6.12 -9.77
C ARG A 52 -8.31 6.48 -8.42
N ILE A 53 -8.03 7.69 -7.99
CA ILE A 53 -8.51 8.19 -6.71
C ILE A 53 -9.59 9.23 -6.96
N LYS A 54 -10.71 9.08 -6.28
CA LYS A 54 -11.77 10.09 -6.29
C LYS A 54 -12.19 10.29 -4.84
N GLY A 55 -11.84 11.44 -4.27
CA GLY A 55 -12.15 11.72 -2.88
C GLY A 55 -11.48 10.69 -1.98
N ARG A 56 -12.26 9.97 -1.23
CA ARG A 56 -11.75 8.99 -0.31
C ARG A 56 -11.98 7.57 -0.79
N GLU A 57 -12.04 7.39 -2.11
CA GLU A 57 -12.26 6.07 -2.68
C GLU A 57 -11.25 5.81 -3.78
N LEU A 58 -10.86 4.57 -3.87
CA LEU A 58 -9.91 4.08 -4.86
C LEU A 58 -10.64 3.19 -5.83
N PHE A 59 -10.53 3.48 -7.11
CA PHE A 59 -11.19 2.72 -8.16
C PHE A 59 -10.16 1.94 -8.95
N CYS A 60 -10.15 0.62 -8.75
CA CYS A 60 -9.21 -0.26 -9.42
C CYS A 60 -9.81 -0.70 -10.75
N ASP A 61 -8.98 -0.76 -11.80
CA ASP A 61 -9.47 -1.10 -13.12
C ASP A 61 -9.93 -2.55 -13.27
N ARG A 62 -9.67 -3.38 -12.27
CA ARG A 62 -10.10 -4.77 -12.29
C ARG A 62 -11.32 -5.06 -11.41
N LYS A 63 -11.84 -4.04 -10.76
CA LYS A 63 -12.99 -4.19 -9.89
C LYS A 63 -13.98 -3.07 -10.13
N GLU A 64 -15.25 -3.38 -10.09
CA GLU A 64 -16.27 -2.36 -10.25
C GLU A 64 -16.50 -1.60 -8.96
N LYS A 65 -16.32 -2.27 -7.84
CA LYS A 65 -16.58 -1.68 -6.55
C LYS A 65 -15.34 -0.98 -6.02
N SER A 66 -15.51 0.22 -5.50
CA SER A 66 -14.38 0.98 -5.00
C SER A 66 -13.88 0.44 -3.66
N ILE A 67 -12.64 0.80 -3.33
CA ILE A 67 -12.03 0.48 -2.06
C ILE A 67 -11.90 1.79 -1.31
N THR A 68 -12.43 1.86 -0.10
CA THR A 68 -12.41 3.13 0.63
C THR A 68 -11.07 3.36 1.31
N GLU A 69 -10.83 4.64 1.60
CA GLU A 69 -9.64 5.03 2.34
C GLU A 69 -9.56 4.29 3.67
N ALA A 70 -10.69 4.16 4.35
CA ALA A 70 -10.73 3.48 5.64
C ALA A 70 -10.29 2.02 5.52
N THR A 71 -10.66 1.36 4.44
CA THR A 71 -10.28 -0.03 4.23
C THR A 71 -8.78 -0.15 4.00
N VAL A 72 -8.20 0.76 3.20
CA VAL A 72 -6.77 0.76 2.95
C VAL A 72 -6.01 0.99 4.25
N LEU A 73 -6.46 1.95 5.06
CA LEU A 73 -5.81 2.24 6.33
C LEU A 73 -5.90 1.04 7.28
N ARG A 74 -7.08 0.41 7.33
CA ARG A 74 -7.26 -0.74 8.21
C ARG A 74 -6.32 -1.87 7.82
N ALA A 75 -6.13 -2.07 6.51
CA ALA A 75 -5.22 -3.11 6.04
C ALA A 75 -3.79 -2.82 6.47
N TYR A 76 -3.36 -1.57 6.34
CA TYR A 76 -2.01 -1.20 6.71
C TYR A 76 -1.79 -1.33 8.21
N LYS A 77 -2.77 -0.90 9.01
CA LYS A 77 -2.66 -1.04 10.45
C LYS A 77 -2.56 -2.51 10.85
N LYS A 78 -3.32 -3.36 10.18
CA LYS A 78 -3.29 -4.79 10.47
C LYS A 78 -1.90 -5.36 10.18
N ILE A 79 -1.28 -4.89 9.11
CA ILE A 79 0.07 -5.31 8.76
C ILE A 79 1.07 -4.87 9.83
N LEU A 80 0.92 -3.61 10.29
CA LEU A 80 1.83 -3.10 11.30
C LEU A 80 1.69 -3.83 12.62
N GLU A 81 0.45 -4.14 13.02
CA GLU A 81 0.20 -4.85 14.25
C GLU A 81 0.78 -6.25 14.21
N ALA A 82 0.64 -6.92 13.08
CA ALA A 82 1.17 -8.27 12.94
C ALA A 82 2.68 -8.26 13.00
N ARG A 83 3.30 -7.25 12.39
CA ARG A 83 4.75 -7.12 12.41
C ARG A 83 5.25 -6.89 13.84
N ALA A 84 4.55 -6.03 14.58
CA ALA A 84 4.93 -5.74 15.95
C ALA A 84 4.77 -6.96 16.86
N ALA A 85 3.82 -7.84 16.52
CA ALA A 85 3.58 -9.05 17.28
C ALA A 85 4.55 -10.18 16.92
N GLY A 86 5.42 -9.96 15.95
CA GLY A 86 6.37 -10.97 15.55
C GLY A 86 5.82 -11.99 14.55
N GLU A 87 4.62 -11.74 14.03
CA GLU A 87 4.00 -12.63 13.06
C GLU A 87 3.59 -11.85 11.83
N PRO A 88 4.54 -11.42 11.02
CA PRO A 88 4.22 -10.57 9.88
C PRO A 88 3.30 -11.22 8.88
N ILE A 89 2.42 -10.41 8.30
CA ILE A 89 1.53 -10.87 7.25
C ILE A 89 2.35 -10.99 5.98
N ARG A 90 2.21 -12.10 5.29
CA ARG A 90 3.03 -12.40 4.11
C ARG A 90 2.27 -12.40 2.80
N GLY A 91 0.99 -12.08 2.84
CA GLY A 91 0.21 -12.05 1.63
C GLY A 91 -1.18 -11.51 1.90
N PRO A 92 -1.96 -11.28 0.83
CA PRO A 92 -3.25 -10.62 0.97
C PRO A 92 -4.33 -11.45 1.69
N LYS A 93 -4.20 -12.76 1.71
CA LYS A 93 -5.22 -13.60 2.34
C LYS A 93 -5.43 -13.25 3.80
N LYS A 94 -4.35 -12.92 4.49
CA LYS A 94 -4.43 -12.63 5.91
C LYS A 94 -5.09 -11.29 6.21
N LEU A 95 -5.27 -10.45 5.21
CA LEU A 95 -5.93 -9.16 5.42
C LEU A 95 -7.43 -9.34 5.62
N SER A 96 -8.01 -10.36 4.98
CA SER A 96 -9.43 -10.71 5.16
C SER A 96 -10.37 -9.53 4.98
N MET A 97 -10.22 -8.80 3.88
CA MET A 97 -11.09 -7.67 3.61
C MET A 97 -11.24 -7.48 2.11
N PHE A 98 -12.25 -6.69 1.73
CA PHE A 98 -12.52 -6.43 0.34
C PHE A 98 -11.34 -5.75 -0.32
N GLY A 99 -10.98 -6.21 -1.51
CA GLY A 99 -9.89 -5.59 -2.25
C GLY A 99 -8.50 -5.96 -1.76
N ALA A 100 -8.40 -6.93 -0.85
CA ALA A 100 -7.12 -7.31 -0.27
C ALA A 100 -6.00 -7.54 -1.28
N PRO A 101 -6.22 -8.27 -2.40
CA PRO A 101 -5.14 -8.47 -3.36
C PRO A 101 -4.61 -7.18 -3.94
N TYR A 102 -5.50 -6.22 -4.16
CA TYR A 102 -5.09 -4.94 -4.75
C TYR A 102 -4.43 -4.04 -3.72
N ILE A 103 -4.96 -4.01 -2.51
CA ILE A 103 -4.34 -3.23 -1.43
C ILE A 103 -2.94 -3.76 -1.16
N TRP A 104 -2.79 -5.07 -1.08
CA TRP A 104 -1.48 -5.67 -0.85
C TRP A 104 -0.50 -5.30 -1.96
N GLY A 105 -0.97 -5.36 -3.22
CA GLY A 105 -0.12 -5.01 -4.36
C GLY A 105 0.33 -3.56 -4.32
N ILE A 106 -0.56 -2.66 -3.92
CA ILE A 106 -0.22 -1.24 -3.82
C ILE A 106 0.80 -1.03 -2.71
N LEU A 107 0.53 -1.55 -1.52
CA LEU A 107 1.42 -1.34 -0.39
C LEU A 107 2.80 -1.95 -0.66
N LYS A 108 2.84 -3.10 -1.30
CA LYS A 108 4.10 -3.72 -1.64
C LYS A 108 4.85 -2.88 -2.69
N GLY A 109 4.12 -2.38 -3.69
CA GLY A 109 4.73 -1.56 -4.72
C GLY A 109 5.27 -0.25 -4.20
N LEU A 110 4.66 0.30 -3.14
CA LEU A 110 5.15 1.51 -2.51
C LEU A 110 6.30 1.23 -1.55
N GLY A 111 6.59 -0.04 -1.30
CA GLY A 111 7.66 -0.38 -0.38
C GLY A 111 7.24 -0.33 1.08
N LEU A 112 5.94 -0.33 1.34
CA LEU A 112 5.43 -0.25 2.71
C LEU A 112 5.30 -1.62 3.37
N VAL A 113 5.31 -2.69 2.58
CA VAL A 113 5.33 -4.05 3.14
C VAL A 113 6.49 -4.79 2.50
N LEU A 114 7.09 -5.68 3.24
CA LEU A 114 8.20 -6.47 2.75
C LEU A 114 7.70 -7.83 2.32
N SER A 115 8.19 -8.30 1.18
CA SER A 115 7.86 -9.63 0.76
C SER A 115 8.90 -10.59 1.34
N LEU A 116 8.53 -11.84 1.39
CA LEU A 116 9.43 -12.86 1.88
C LEU A 116 10.68 -12.96 1.03
N ILE A 117 10.52 -12.69 -0.24
CA ILE A 117 11.64 -12.76 -1.16
C ILE A 117 12.71 -11.74 -0.81
N HIS A 118 12.31 -10.56 -0.42
CA HIS A 118 13.28 -9.55 -0.03
C HIS A 118 14.08 -9.99 1.17
N ILE A 119 13.44 -10.68 2.07
CA ILE A 119 14.13 -11.11 3.28
C ILE A 119 15.18 -12.15 2.97
N SER A 120 14.91 -13.01 2.03
CA SER A 120 15.83 -14.08 1.72
C SER A 120 17.04 -13.62 0.92
N GLU A 121 17.03 -12.39 0.47
CA GLU A 121 18.14 -11.89 -0.26
C GLU A 121 19.20 -11.50 0.62
N PRO A 122 20.13 -11.80 0.74
CA PRO A 122 21.07 -11.26 1.64
C PRO A 122 22.19 -10.76 1.02
N THR A 123 22.13 -10.44 1.08
CA THR A 123 22.81 -10.23 0.83
C THR A 123 23.48 -10.01 0.54
N ARG A 124 23.74 -9.85 0.51
CA ARG A 124 24.28 -9.64 0.21
C ARG A 124 25.02 -9.46 0.33
#